data_9a62f33c36bb608c6931e700d58a10d0
#
_entry.id   9a62f33c36bb608c6931e700d58a10d0
#
_cell.length_a   1.000
_cell.length_b   1.000
_cell.length_c   1.000
_cell.angle_alpha   90.00
_cell.angle_beta   90.00
_cell.angle_gamma   90.00
#
_symmetry.space_group_name_H-M   'P 1'
#
loop_
_entity.id
_entity.type
_entity.pdbx_description
1 polymer ?
#
loop_
_entity_poly.entity_id
_entity_poly.type
_entity_poly.pdbx_seq_one_letter_code
_entity_poly.pdbx_strand_id
1 'polypeptide(L)'
;GFSYENRASYENKIDEYPSSQGQKGIHIGVLHGTYSKSSVNERYTEFILEDLNSKLYHYWALGHIHERQQLSDMPVINYSGNIQGRHFNEQGEKGCLLIEGDHLKLKTKFYPTQYIRFEEATIETDKTSKQGLYEVIQNFKEQVREEGKAFYRLTLVINSETLISPQDLLQVEEMITDYEENENQFVYIDELKVQYAQNDESPLVNEFSAELLVDQTVFDKAMSDLYLNPRASKFLDDYGTFDHTALVNRAEEILKAEMR
;
A
#
# COMPACT_ATOMS: atom_id res chain seq x y z
N GLY A 1 -1.86 19.68 -27.98
CA GLY A 1 -2.35 18.73 -26.97
C GLY A 1 -3.72 18.20 -27.37
N PHE A 2 -4.06 17.08 -26.84
CA PHE A 2 -5.35 16.41 -27.01
C PHE A 2 -5.85 15.93 -25.64
N SER A 3 -7.15 15.68 -25.54
CA SER A 3 -7.80 15.09 -24.37
C SER A 3 -8.45 13.75 -24.73
N TYR A 4 -8.70 12.94 -23.74
CA TYR A 4 -9.40 11.68 -23.91
C TYR A 4 -10.89 11.87 -23.63
N GLU A 5 -11.74 11.39 -24.56
CA GLU A 5 -13.20 11.47 -24.43
C GLU A 5 -13.76 10.38 -23.52
N ASN A 6 -13.06 9.25 -23.40
CA ASN A 6 -13.47 8.07 -22.65
C ASN A 6 -12.44 7.69 -21.59
N ARG A 7 -12.86 6.89 -20.58
CA ARG A 7 -11.99 6.35 -19.52
C ARG A 7 -10.88 5.42 -20.00
N ALA A 8 -11.00 4.87 -21.20
CA ALA A 8 -9.96 4.10 -21.89
C ALA A 8 -9.89 4.55 -23.34
N SER A 9 -8.69 4.80 -23.84
CA SER A 9 -8.46 5.16 -25.24
C SER A 9 -7.38 4.25 -25.80
N TYR A 10 -7.75 3.42 -26.77
CA TYR A 10 -6.85 2.49 -27.45
C TYR A 10 -6.20 3.12 -28.69
N GLU A 11 -6.56 4.36 -29.03
CA GLU A 11 -5.98 5.06 -30.15
C GLU A 11 -4.52 5.46 -29.86
N ASN A 12 -3.64 5.18 -30.80
CA ASN A 12 -2.25 5.63 -30.72
C ASN A 12 -2.15 7.12 -31.08
N LYS A 13 -2.22 7.97 -30.06
CA LYS A 13 -2.10 9.44 -30.23
C LYS A 13 -0.69 9.91 -30.52
N ILE A 14 0.32 9.05 -30.47
CA ILE A 14 1.71 9.40 -30.71
C ILE A 14 1.92 9.81 -32.19
N ASP A 15 1.16 9.21 -33.09
CA ASP A 15 1.25 9.54 -34.53
C ASP A 15 0.92 11.01 -34.82
N GLU A 16 0.12 11.65 -33.98
CA GLU A 16 -0.24 13.07 -34.10
C GLU A 16 0.90 14.03 -33.69
N TYR A 17 1.95 13.53 -32.99
CA TYR A 17 3.10 14.36 -32.65
C TYR A 17 4.01 14.56 -33.88
N PRO A 18 4.38 15.84 -34.19
CA PRO A 18 5.31 16.11 -35.28
C PRO A 18 6.70 15.54 -34.97
N SER A 19 7.44 15.13 -35.99
CA SER A 19 8.85 14.81 -35.83
C SER A 19 9.69 16.06 -35.60
N SER A 20 10.70 15.99 -34.74
CA SER A 20 11.66 17.08 -34.54
C SER A 20 12.83 17.05 -35.50
N GLN A 21 12.81 16.16 -36.50
CA GLN A 21 13.91 16.00 -37.46
C GLN A 21 14.27 17.32 -38.15
N GLY A 22 15.54 17.72 -38.06
CA GLY A 22 16.07 18.94 -38.68
C GLY A 22 15.66 20.23 -37.97
N GLN A 23 14.95 20.18 -36.86
CA GLN A 23 14.55 21.32 -36.07
C GLN A 23 15.62 21.65 -35.00
N LYS A 24 15.76 22.97 -34.71
CA LYS A 24 16.69 23.45 -33.67
C LYS A 24 16.00 23.49 -32.30
N GLY A 25 16.80 23.37 -31.24
CA GLY A 25 16.32 23.49 -29.85
C GLY A 25 16.05 22.18 -29.17
N ILE A 26 15.52 22.23 -27.94
CA ILE A 26 15.13 21.07 -27.15
C ILE A 26 13.65 20.80 -27.42
N HIS A 27 13.32 19.57 -27.80
CA HIS A 27 11.97 19.13 -28.05
C HIS A 27 11.52 18.22 -26.90
N ILE A 28 10.38 18.56 -26.33
CA ILE A 28 9.80 17.87 -25.18
C ILE A 28 8.41 17.37 -25.58
N GLY A 29 8.18 16.08 -25.43
CA GLY A 29 6.86 15.48 -25.54
C GLY A 29 6.22 15.35 -24.16
N VAL A 30 4.92 15.63 -24.09
CA VAL A 30 4.11 15.41 -22.88
C VAL A 30 2.98 14.47 -23.26
N LEU A 31 2.96 13.29 -22.68
CA LEU A 31 2.00 12.24 -23.03
C LEU A 31 1.40 11.63 -21.75
N HIS A 32 0.07 11.52 -21.73
CA HIS A 32 -0.62 10.67 -20.77
C HIS A 32 -0.89 9.33 -21.46
N GLY A 33 -0.11 8.31 -21.17
CA GLY A 33 -0.15 7.03 -21.89
C GLY A 33 0.44 5.87 -21.08
N THR A 34 0.15 4.67 -21.55
CA THR A 34 0.55 3.41 -20.91
C THR A 34 1.68 2.75 -21.69
N TYR A 35 2.83 2.56 -21.05
CA TYR A 35 3.88 1.74 -21.62
C TYR A 35 3.42 0.27 -21.76
N SER A 36 3.58 -0.33 -22.92
CA SER A 36 3.05 -1.65 -23.27
C SER A 36 3.52 -2.79 -22.35
N LYS A 37 4.70 -2.63 -21.70
CA LYS A 37 5.23 -3.60 -20.72
C LYS A 37 4.80 -3.29 -19.28
N SER A 38 3.99 -2.27 -19.05
CA SER A 38 3.44 -1.95 -17.74
C SER A 38 2.38 -2.99 -17.32
N SER A 39 2.31 -3.31 -16.03
CA SER A 39 1.31 -4.22 -15.45
C SER A 39 -0.05 -3.57 -15.20
N VAL A 40 -0.24 -2.30 -15.58
CA VAL A 40 -1.48 -1.55 -15.32
C VAL A 40 -2.63 -2.04 -16.20
N ASN A 41 -3.80 -2.23 -15.59
CA ASN A 41 -4.99 -2.73 -16.27
C ASN A 41 -5.70 -1.67 -17.11
N GLU A 42 -5.73 -0.40 -16.67
CA GLU A 42 -6.31 0.70 -17.42
C GLU A 42 -5.29 1.21 -18.45
N ARG A 43 -5.66 1.22 -19.73
CA ARG A 43 -4.77 1.58 -20.83
C ARG A 43 -5.23 2.84 -21.52
N TYR A 44 -4.30 3.79 -21.64
CA TYR A 44 -4.45 5.03 -22.41
C TYR A 44 -3.30 5.14 -23.39
N THR A 45 -3.57 5.39 -24.66
CA THR A 45 -2.52 5.52 -25.69
C THR A 45 -1.35 4.58 -25.42
N GLU A 46 -1.63 3.28 -25.59
CA GLU A 46 -0.57 2.26 -25.38
C GLU A 46 0.56 2.49 -26.37
N PHE A 47 1.80 2.47 -25.88
CA PHE A 47 2.99 2.72 -26.69
C PHE A 47 4.13 1.78 -26.35
N ILE A 48 5.04 1.62 -27.29
CA ILE A 48 6.37 1.06 -27.12
C ILE A 48 7.42 2.18 -27.20
N LEU A 49 8.65 1.93 -26.74
CA LEU A 49 9.69 2.96 -26.74
C LEU A 49 10.04 3.44 -28.15
N GLU A 50 9.94 2.56 -29.14
CA GLU A 50 10.20 2.86 -30.54
C GLU A 50 9.25 3.93 -31.11
N ASP A 51 8.02 3.98 -30.64
CA ASP A 51 7.04 5.00 -31.06
C ASP A 51 7.53 6.40 -30.65
N LEU A 52 7.97 6.52 -29.40
CA LEU A 52 8.48 7.79 -28.87
C LEU A 52 9.82 8.17 -29.50
N ASN A 53 10.72 7.19 -29.68
CA ASN A 53 12.03 7.37 -30.30
C ASN A 53 11.90 7.87 -31.75
N SER A 54 10.90 7.44 -32.50
CA SER A 54 10.64 7.83 -33.89
C SER A 54 10.42 9.33 -34.06
N LYS A 55 10.00 10.03 -33.01
CA LYS A 55 9.75 11.48 -33.01
C LYS A 55 11.02 12.31 -32.84
N LEU A 56 12.14 11.70 -32.42
CA LEU A 56 13.44 12.33 -32.22
C LEU A 56 13.42 13.44 -31.14
N TYR A 57 12.56 13.33 -30.15
CA TYR A 57 12.50 14.28 -29.05
C TYR A 57 13.64 14.02 -28.04
N HIS A 58 14.01 15.04 -27.28
CA HIS A 58 15.07 14.94 -26.27
C HIS A 58 14.55 14.43 -24.93
N TYR A 59 13.29 14.75 -24.63
CA TYR A 59 12.63 14.35 -23.39
C TYR A 59 11.16 14.01 -23.60
N TRP A 60 10.70 12.95 -22.92
CA TRP A 60 9.31 12.63 -22.81
C TRP A 60 8.87 12.64 -21.35
N ALA A 61 7.98 13.59 -21.01
CA ALA A 61 7.29 13.65 -19.72
C ALA A 61 6.01 12.84 -19.81
N LEU A 62 6.00 11.69 -19.14
CA LEU A 62 4.87 10.78 -19.16
C LEU A 62 4.02 10.93 -17.91
N GLY A 63 2.69 10.84 -18.08
CA GLY A 63 1.69 10.70 -17.03
C GLY A 63 0.91 9.41 -17.18
N HIS A 64 0.05 9.10 -16.24
CA HIS A 64 -0.78 7.93 -16.07
C HIS A 64 -0.25 6.97 -14.98
N ILE A 65 1.02 6.59 -15.02
CA ILE A 65 1.62 5.73 -13.99
C ILE A 65 1.98 6.59 -12.78
N HIS A 66 1.46 6.19 -11.60
CA HIS A 66 1.62 6.93 -10.35
C HIS A 66 2.96 6.65 -9.67
N GLU A 67 3.65 5.61 -10.10
CA GLU A 67 4.99 5.28 -9.65
C GLU A 67 6.04 5.99 -10.54
N ARG A 68 7.10 6.53 -9.90
CA ARG A 68 8.22 7.12 -10.62
C ARG A 68 9.03 6.03 -11.33
N GLN A 69 9.16 6.20 -12.64
CA GLN A 69 9.85 5.25 -13.49
C GLN A 69 10.68 5.95 -14.57
N GLN A 70 11.92 5.56 -14.77
CA GLN A 70 12.71 5.92 -15.93
C GLN A 70 12.71 4.78 -16.94
N LEU A 71 12.18 5.05 -18.14
CA LEU A 71 12.06 4.03 -19.19
C LEU A 71 13.26 4.05 -20.15
N SER A 72 13.92 5.21 -20.31
CA SER A 72 15.07 5.38 -21.21
C SER A 72 15.96 6.56 -20.76
N ASP A 73 17.26 6.44 -21.03
CA ASP A 73 18.26 7.49 -20.80
C ASP A 73 18.48 8.39 -22.05
N MET A 74 18.21 7.86 -23.25
CA MET A 74 18.40 8.59 -24.51
C MET A 74 17.44 8.08 -25.60
N PRO A 75 16.41 8.87 -25.95
CA PRO A 75 15.99 10.09 -25.25
C PRO A 75 15.60 9.80 -23.81
N VAL A 76 15.62 10.82 -22.95
CA VAL A 76 15.17 10.68 -21.57
C VAL A 76 13.66 10.52 -21.57
N ILE A 77 13.16 9.39 -21.05
CA ILE A 77 11.73 9.07 -21.00
C ILE A 77 11.38 8.67 -19.57
N ASN A 78 10.52 9.49 -18.92
CA ASN A 78 10.18 9.31 -17.52
C ASN A 78 8.69 9.43 -17.25
N TYR A 79 8.18 8.56 -16.38
CA TYR A 79 7.04 8.87 -15.51
C TYR A 79 7.58 9.55 -14.24
N SER A 80 7.10 10.74 -13.93
CA SER A 80 7.46 11.43 -12.67
C SER A 80 6.76 10.80 -11.46
N GLY A 81 5.67 10.08 -11.69
CA GLY A 81 4.78 9.60 -10.65
C GLY A 81 3.90 10.71 -10.08
N ASN A 82 3.29 10.45 -8.94
CA ASN A 82 2.47 11.42 -8.21
C ASN A 82 3.33 12.40 -7.41
N ILE A 83 2.83 13.61 -7.21
CA ILE A 83 3.45 14.63 -6.34
C ILE A 83 3.13 14.38 -4.86
N GLN A 84 2.10 13.57 -4.57
CA GLN A 84 1.62 13.19 -3.26
C GLN A 84 0.96 11.81 -3.35
N GLY A 85 1.31 10.87 -2.48
CA GLY A 85 0.58 9.61 -2.29
C GLY A 85 -0.78 9.87 -1.64
N ARG A 86 -1.79 9.08 -1.98
CA ARG A 86 -3.18 9.26 -1.52
C ARG A 86 -3.68 8.10 -0.66
N HIS A 87 -3.01 6.97 -0.73
CA HIS A 87 -3.36 5.74 -0.01
C HIS A 87 -2.17 4.76 -0.03
N PHE A 88 -2.25 3.67 0.73
CA PHE A 88 -1.17 2.70 0.91
C PHE A 88 -0.75 1.94 -0.36
N ASN A 89 -1.53 1.95 -1.43
CA ASN A 89 -1.06 1.42 -2.73
C ASN A 89 -0.13 2.41 -3.49
N GLU A 90 0.08 3.61 -2.94
CA GLU A 90 0.97 4.64 -3.48
C GLU A 90 2.07 4.97 -2.46
N GLN A 91 2.79 3.93 -2.03
CA GLN A 91 3.83 4.02 -1.00
C GLN A 91 5.09 4.76 -1.47
N GLY A 92 5.95 5.10 -0.51
CA GLY A 92 7.26 5.67 -0.74
C GLY A 92 7.24 7.15 -1.10
N GLU A 93 8.41 7.66 -1.45
CA GLU A 93 8.58 9.07 -1.81
C GLU A 93 7.83 9.45 -3.08
N LYS A 94 7.08 10.54 -3.01
CA LYS A 94 6.37 11.17 -4.14
C LYS A 94 6.91 12.57 -4.37
N GLY A 95 6.92 12.99 -5.64
CA GLY A 95 7.51 14.29 -5.96
C GLY A 95 7.54 14.58 -7.45
N CYS A 96 8.44 15.47 -7.83
CA CYS A 96 8.63 15.87 -9.21
C CYS A 96 10.07 15.63 -9.68
N LEU A 97 10.24 15.63 -11.01
CA LEU A 97 11.54 15.55 -11.66
C LEU A 97 11.93 16.93 -12.19
N LEU A 98 13.08 17.44 -11.78
CA LEU A 98 13.75 18.56 -12.43
C LEU A 98 14.62 18.00 -13.56
N ILE A 99 14.45 18.58 -14.76
CA ILE A 99 15.22 18.21 -15.94
C ILE A 99 16.18 19.36 -16.26
N GLU A 100 17.46 19.09 -16.30
CA GLU A 100 18.52 20.06 -16.55
C GLU A 100 19.44 19.57 -17.67
N GLY A 101 19.89 20.49 -18.51
CA GLY A 101 20.87 20.18 -19.56
C GLY A 101 20.62 20.93 -20.86
N ASP A 102 21.14 20.34 -21.92
CA ASP A 102 21.05 20.89 -23.30
C ASP A 102 20.61 19.79 -24.29
N HIS A 103 20.62 20.11 -25.58
CA HIS A 103 20.23 19.18 -26.65
C HIS A 103 21.12 17.93 -26.78
N LEU A 104 22.31 17.93 -26.16
CA LEU A 104 23.24 16.80 -26.18
C LEU A 104 23.05 15.87 -24.98
N LYS A 105 22.72 16.45 -23.84
CA LYS A 105 22.57 15.68 -22.60
C LYS A 105 21.60 16.31 -21.63
N LEU A 106 20.59 15.56 -21.25
CA LEU A 106 19.67 15.88 -20.17
C LEU A 106 19.99 15.03 -18.95
N LYS A 107 19.78 15.62 -17.76
CA LYS A 107 19.87 14.95 -16.46
C LYS A 107 18.56 15.11 -15.72
N THR A 108 18.17 14.10 -15.01
CA THR A 108 16.99 14.11 -14.15
C THR A 108 17.41 14.17 -12.69
N LYS A 109 16.75 15.01 -11.90
CA LYS A 109 16.90 15.05 -10.45
C LYS A 109 15.52 15.00 -9.80
N PHE A 110 15.35 14.07 -8.87
CA PHE A 110 14.11 13.95 -8.11
C PHE A 110 14.10 14.94 -6.94
N TYR A 111 12.94 15.56 -6.74
CA TYR A 111 12.64 16.42 -5.60
C TYR A 111 11.38 15.90 -4.91
N PRO A 112 11.47 15.42 -3.66
CA PRO A 112 10.30 15.02 -2.88
C PRO A 112 9.41 16.25 -2.62
N THR A 113 8.12 16.10 -2.85
CA THR A 113 7.12 17.16 -2.65
C THR A 113 5.96 16.72 -1.78
N GLN A 114 5.92 15.44 -1.41
CA GLN A 114 4.86 14.92 -0.57
C GLN A 114 4.84 15.61 0.80
N TYR A 115 3.63 15.85 1.28
CA TYR A 115 3.41 16.34 2.64
C TYR A 115 3.32 15.20 3.66
N ILE A 116 2.80 14.06 3.22
CA ILE A 116 2.64 12.83 4.02
C ILE A 116 3.08 11.65 3.16
N ARG A 117 3.80 10.70 3.76
CA ARG A 117 4.12 9.40 3.17
C ARG A 117 3.11 8.34 3.63
N PHE A 118 2.90 7.34 2.79
CA PHE A 118 2.20 6.10 3.14
C PHE A 118 3.21 4.97 3.04
N GLU A 119 3.37 4.21 4.13
CA GLU A 119 4.41 3.21 4.24
C GLU A 119 3.88 1.94 4.92
N GLU A 120 4.50 0.82 4.62
CA GLU A 120 4.31 -0.42 5.36
C GLU A 120 5.65 -0.83 5.97
N ALA A 121 5.61 -1.31 7.20
CA ALA A 121 6.81 -1.76 7.91
C ALA A 121 6.54 -3.03 8.69
N THR A 122 7.59 -3.83 8.86
CA THR A 122 7.57 -5.02 9.70
C THR A 122 8.64 -4.90 10.77
N ILE A 123 8.29 -5.18 12.01
CA ILE A 123 9.20 -5.19 13.14
C ILE A 123 9.17 -6.58 13.77
N GLU A 124 10.34 -7.18 13.95
CA GLU A 124 10.48 -8.40 14.72
C GLU A 124 10.77 -8.08 16.18
N THR A 125 10.11 -8.77 17.10
CA THR A 125 10.31 -8.57 18.55
C THR A 125 9.98 -9.83 19.33
N ASP A 126 10.61 -9.98 20.49
CA ASP A 126 10.29 -10.97 21.51
C ASP A 126 9.38 -10.41 22.61
N LYS A 127 9.03 -9.12 22.54
CA LYS A 127 8.18 -8.48 23.53
C LYS A 127 6.72 -8.86 23.33
N THR A 128 6.09 -9.23 24.44
CA THR A 128 4.67 -9.63 24.47
C THR A 128 3.85 -8.85 25.50
N SER A 129 4.52 -8.12 26.39
CA SER A 129 3.84 -7.26 27.35
C SER A 129 3.41 -5.94 26.70
N LYS A 130 2.28 -5.39 27.15
CA LYS A 130 1.77 -4.09 26.71
C LYS A 130 2.84 -3.00 26.69
N GLN A 131 3.59 -2.86 27.80
CA GLN A 131 4.66 -1.87 27.91
C GLN A 131 5.80 -2.14 26.91
N GLY A 132 6.20 -3.39 26.73
CA GLY A 132 7.26 -3.77 25.80
C GLY A 132 6.87 -3.51 24.34
N LEU A 133 5.63 -3.80 23.96
CA LEU A 133 5.11 -3.51 22.62
C LEU A 133 5.04 -2.01 22.36
N TYR A 134 4.52 -1.24 23.33
CA TYR A 134 4.50 0.21 23.24
C TYR A 134 5.92 0.79 23.02
N GLU A 135 6.91 0.35 23.79
CA GLU A 135 8.30 0.80 23.66
C GLU A 135 8.90 0.45 22.30
N VAL A 136 8.63 -0.75 21.77
CA VAL A 136 9.08 -1.16 20.43
C VAL A 136 8.50 -0.27 19.35
N ILE A 137 7.19 0.01 19.41
CA ILE A 137 6.52 0.86 18.42
C ILE A 137 7.00 2.30 18.54
N GLN A 138 7.14 2.85 19.74
CA GLN A 138 7.63 4.21 19.92
C GLN A 138 9.07 4.37 19.41
N ASN A 139 9.96 3.43 19.69
CA ASN A 139 11.31 3.44 19.16
C ASN A 139 11.33 3.44 17.62
N PHE A 140 10.48 2.65 17.00
CA PHE A 140 10.31 2.67 15.55
C PHE A 140 9.83 4.04 15.06
N LYS A 141 8.77 4.59 15.67
CA LYS A 141 8.23 5.90 15.30
C LYS A 141 9.28 7.00 15.39
N GLU A 142 10.08 7.02 16.45
CA GLU A 142 11.17 7.99 16.62
C GLU A 142 12.25 7.84 15.53
N GLN A 143 12.61 6.62 15.15
CA GLN A 143 13.58 6.38 14.08
C GLN A 143 13.13 6.93 12.72
N VAL A 144 11.85 6.73 12.36
CA VAL A 144 11.32 7.16 11.06
C VAL A 144 10.80 8.60 11.04
N ARG A 145 10.67 9.24 12.21
CA ARG A 145 10.16 10.61 12.34
C ARG A 145 11.03 11.66 11.64
N GLU A 146 12.33 11.44 11.58
CA GLU A 146 13.27 12.33 10.88
C GLU A 146 13.01 12.39 9.37
N GLU A 147 12.38 11.38 8.82
CA GLU A 147 12.02 11.32 7.41
C GLU A 147 10.74 12.11 7.07
N GLY A 148 10.08 12.69 8.08
CA GLY A 148 8.88 13.52 7.93
C GLY A 148 7.59 12.78 8.28
N LYS A 149 6.46 13.44 8.01
CA LYS A 149 5.14 12.93 8.34
C LYS A 149 4.78 11.67 7.57
N ALA A 150 4.22 10.67 8.26
CA ALA A 150 3.84 9.42 7.63
C ALA A 150 2.64 8.74 8.29
N PHE A 151 1.89 7.99 7.48
CA PHE A 151 1.00 6.94 7.91
C PHE A 151 1.66 5.58 7.68
N TYR A 152 1.64 4.72 8.68
CA TYR A 152 2.19 3.37 8.60
C TYR A 152 1.13 2.31 8.82
N ARG A 153 1.20 1.24 8.03
CA ARG A 153 0.66 -0.06 8.40
C ARG A 153 1.80 -0.89 8.96
N LEU A 154 1.70 -1.21 10.24
CA LEU A 154 2.78 -1.86 10.98
C LEU A 154 2.44 -3.30 11.26
N THR A 155 3.33 -4.22 10.88
CA THR A 155 3.25 -5.63 11.25
C THR A 155 4.30 -5.92 12.33
N LEU A 156 3.85 -6.40 13.49
CA LEU A 156 4.72 -6.94 14.52
C LEU A 156 4.85 -8.44 14.34
N VAL A 157 6.05 -8.92 14.10
CA VAL A 157 6.36 -10.36 14.08
C VAL A 157 6.89 -10.74 15.45
N ILE A 158 6.10 -11.52 16.20
CA ILE A 158 6.41 -11.90 17.57
C ILE A 158 7.20 -13.20 17.58
N ASN A 159 8.46 -13.12 18.02
CA ASN A 159 9.37 -14.25 18.19
C ASN A 159 9.24 -14.85 19.61
N SER A 160 8.00 -15.19 20.02
CA SER A 160 7.70 -15.73 21.35
C SER A 160 6.50 -16.66 21.26
N GLU A 161 6.48 -17.68 22.10
CA GLU A 161 5.33 -18.57 22.29
C GLU A 161 4.20 -17.94 23.14
N THR A 162 4.50 -16.82 23.82
CA THR A 162 3.53 -16.11 24.66
C THR A 162 2.59 -15.29 23.80
N LEU A 163 1.31 -15.55 23.86
CA LEU A 163 0.28 -14.80 23.17
C LEU A 163 0.03 -13.44 23.82
N ILE A 164 -0.17 -12.45 22.98
CA ILE A 164 -0.61 -11.13 23.42
C ILE A 164 -2.13 -11.17 23.57
N SER A 165 -2.65 -10.71 24.71
CA SER A 165 -4.10 -10.65 24.87
C SER A 165 -4.70 -9.58 23.94
N PRO A 166 -5.91 -9.81 23.37
CA PRO A 166 -6.59 -8.81 22.55
C PRO A 166 -6.81 -7.47 23.30
N GLN A 167 -7.03 -7.54 24.60
CA GLN A 167 -7.21 -6.35 25.44
C GLN A 167 -5.91 -5.54 25.57
N ASP A 168 -4.75 -6.20 25.71
CA ASP A 168 -3.47 -5.49 25.75
C ASP A 168 -3.15 -4.85 24.43
N LEU A 169 -3.48 -5.51 23.30
CA LEU A 169 -3.27 -4.94 21.97
C LEU A 169 -4.11 -3.68 21.76
N LEU A 170 -5.40 -3.69 22.11
CA LEU A 170 -6.26 -2.51 22.03
C LEU A 170 -5.71 -1.34 22.87
N GLN A 171 -5.20 -1.63 24.08
CA GLN A 171 -4.60 -0.59 24.93
C GLN A 171 -3.31 -0.04 24.32
N VAL A 172 -2.49 -0.86 23.66
CA VAL A 172 -1.30 -0.40 22.93
C VAL A 172 -1.72 0.54 21.80
N GLU A 173 -2.72 0.18 21.00
CA GLU A 173 -3.25 1.02 19.91
C GLU A 173 -3.73 2.38 20.42
N GLU A 174 -4.48 2.43 21.51
CA GLU A 174 -4.89 3.68 22.16
C GLU A 174 -3.68 4.51 22.58
N MET A 175 -2.71 3.93 23.29
CA MET A 175 -1.53 4.65 23.79
C MET A 175 -0.67 5.24 22.66
N ILE A 176 -0.47 4.53 21.55
CA ILE A 176 0.33 5.03 20.42
C ILE A 176 -0.40 6.11 19.61
N THR A 177 -1.73 6.10 19.62
CA THR A 177 -2.56 7.11 18.94
C THR A 177 -2.57 8.41 19.70
N ASP A 178 -2.84 8.39 21.01
CA ASP A 178 -2.90 9.57 21.87
C ASP A 178 -1.60 10.39 21.83
N TYR A 179 -0.46 9.74 21.74
CA TYR A 179 0.83 10.41 21.68
C TYR A 179 0.98 11.27 20.42
N GLU A 180 0.45 10.82 19.27
CA GLU A 180 0.66 11.48 17.97
C GLU A 180 -0.21 12.72 17.75
N GLU A 181 -1.31 12.91 18.48
CA GLU A 181 -2.21 14.04 18.28
C GLU A 181 -1.53 15.42 18.40
N ASN A 182 -0.45 15.50 19.17
CA ASN A 182 0.26 16.73 19.44
C ASN A 182 1.60 16.88 18.70
N GLU A 183 1.96 15.92 17.86
CA GLU A 183 3.25 15.90 17.18
C GLU A 183 3.22 16.62 15.84
N ASN A 184 4.16 17.56 15.63
CA ASN A 184 4.29 18.31 14.36
C ASN A 184 4.78 17.43 13.20
N GLN A 185 5.66 16.47 13.48
CA GLN A 185 6.18 15.48 12.53
C GLN A 185 5.58 14.12 12.91
N PHE A 186 4.27 13.98 12.77
CA PHE A 186 3.58 12.78 13.20
C PHE A 186 3.97 11.53 12.40
N VAL A 187 4.03 10.42 13.10
CA VAL A 187 4.11 9.06 12.54
C VAL A 187 2.91 8.30 13.05
N TYR A 188 1.86 8.25 12.26
CA TYR A 188 0.58 7.64 12.65
C TYR A 188 0.52 6.19 12.21
N ILE A 189 0.18 5.29 13.13
CA ILE A 189 -0.07 3.88 12.81
C ILE A 189 -1.54 3.72 12.45
N ASP A 190 -1.82 3.56 11.16
CA ASP A 190 -3.18 3.38 10.60
C ASP A 190 -3.73 1.98 10.91
N GLU A 191 -2.87 0.98 10.83
CA GLU A 191 -3.18 -0.43 11.10
C GLU A 191 -2.01 -1.09 11.82
N LEU A 192 -2.30 -1.78 12.91
CA LEU A 192 -1.35 -2.61 13.64
C LEU A 192 -1.73 -4.08 13.48
N LYS A 193 -0.87 -4.86 12.83
CA LYS A 193 -1.00 -6.31 12.69
C LYS A 193 -0.02 -7.02 13.59
N VAL A 194 -0.45 -8.12 14.18
CA VAL A 194 0.42 -9.03 14.93
C VAL A 194 0.47 -10.37 14.22
N GLN A 195 1.68 -10.82 13.94
CA GLN A 195 1.97 -12.14 13.41
C GLN A 195 2.93 -12.85 14.36
N TYR A 196 2.79 -14.15 14.51
CA TYR A 196 3.75 -14.95 15.28
C TYR A 196 4.71 -15.61 14.30
N ALA A 197 6.02 -15.53 14.60
CA ALA A 197 7.00 -16.22 13.79
C ALA A 197 6.66 -17.71 13.78
N GLN A 198 6.51 -18.27 12.60
CA GLN A 198 6.16 -19.67 12.43
C GLN A 198 7.28 -20.54 12.98
N ASN A 199 7.05 -21.16 14.14
CA ASN A 199 7.59 -22.50 14.35
C ASN A 199 6.69 -23.43 13.53
N ASP A 200 7.23 -24.27 12.66
CA ASP A 200 6.51 -25.20 11.78
C ASP A 200 5.55 -26.16 12.53
N GLU A 201 5.54 -26.10 13.84
CA GLU A 201 4.60 -26.76 14.75
C GLU A 201 4.03 -25.70 15.70
N SER A 202 3.09 -24.87 15.23
CA SER A 202 2.31 -24.02 16.15
C SER A 202 1.29 -24.92 16.89
N PRO A 203 1.50 -25.23 18.18
CA PRO A 203 0.52 -25.98 18.99
C PRO A 203 -0.81 -25.25 19.09
N LEU A 204 -0.80 -23.92 18.87
CA LEU A 204 -1.92 -23.00 19.06
C LEU A 204 -3.07 -23.22 18.09
N VAL A 205 -2.77 -23.57 16.82
CA VAL A 205 -3.84 -23.86 15.85
C VAL A 205 -4.62 -25.12 16.23
N ASN A 206 -3.94 -26.09 16.84
CA ASN A 206 -4.58 -27.34 17.23
C ASN A 206 -5.28 -27.26 18.60
N GLU A 207 -4.78 -26.45 19.53
CA GLU A 207 -5.40 -26.30 20.86
C GLU A 207 -6.50 -25.23 20.89
N PHE A 208 -6.30 -24.10 20.22
CA PHE A 208 -7.28 -23.01 20.17
C PHE A 208 -8.50 -23.33 19.30
N SER A 209 -8.30 -24.06 18.20
CA SER A 209 -9.39 -24.40 17.29
C SER A 209 -10.34 -25.47 17.86
N ALA A 210 -9.81 -26.47 18.56
CA ALA A 210 -10.64 -27.60 19.00
C ALA A 210 -11.47 -27.30 20.25
N GLU A 211 -10.92 -26.61 21.26
CA GLU A 211 -11.63 -26.36 22.51
C GLU A 211 -12.51 -25.11 22.51
N LEU A 212 -12.05 -24.00 21.91
CA LEU A 212 -12.82 -22.75 21.85
C LEU A 212 -13.95 -22.78 20.83
N LEU A 213 -13.77 -23.50 19.73
CA LEU A 213 -14.79 -23.61 18.70
C LEU A 213 -15.90 -24.62 19.07
N VAL A 214 -15.64 -25.53 20.03
CA VAL A 214 -16.63 -26.50 20.55
C VAL A 214 -17.40 -25.93 21.75
N ASP A 215 -16.91 -24.85 22.40
CA ASP A 215 -17.61 -24.23 23.52
C ASP A 215 -18.80 -23.40 23.02
N GLN A 216 -20.01 -23.94 23.19
CA GLN A 216 -21.27 -23.29 22.81
C GLN A 216 -21.42 -21.91 23.44
N THR A 217 -20.85 -21.67 24.63
CA THR A 217 -20.95 -20.37 25.31
C THR A 217 -20.13 -19.29 24.66
N VAL A 218 -18.98 -19.62 24.09
CA VAL A 218 -18.13 -18.70 23.31
C VAL A 218 -18.81 -18.35 21.99
N PHE A 219 -19.38 -19.35 21.32
CA PHE A 219 -20.15 -19.14 20.09
C PHE A 219 -21.37 -18.26 20.31
N ASP A 220 -22.18 -18.56 21.33
CA ASP A 220 -23.38 -17.79 21.67
C ASP A 220 -23.04 -16.34 22.03
N LYS A 221 -21.93 -16.10 22.70
CA LYS A 221 -21.44 -14.76 23.00
C LYS A 221 -21.01 -14.01 21.74
N ALA A 222 -20.22 -14.65 20.87
CA ALA A 222 -19.78 -14.05 19.60
C ALA A 222 -20.98 -13.71 18.70
N MET A 223 -21.98 -14.60 18.62
CA MET A 223 -23.23 -14.36 17.90
C MET A 223 -24.04 -13.24 18.51
N SER A 224 -24.12 -13.16 19.84
CA SER A 224 -24.81 -12.07 20.55
C SER A 224 -24.19 -10.71 20.21
N ASP A 225 -22.85 -10.62 20.19
CA ASP A 225 -22.15 -9.36 19.83
C ASP A 225 -22.40 -8.96 18.37
N LEU A 226 -22.49 -9.94 17.45
CA LEU A 226 -22.87 -9.70 16.06
C LEU A 226 -24.32 -9.22 15.91
N TYR A 227 -25.27 -9.80 16.64
CA TYR A 227 -26.68 -9.37 16.65
C TYR A 227 -26.86 -7.97 17.27
N LEU A 228 -26.03 -7.60 18.22
CA LEU A 228 -26.03 -6.26 18.82
C LEU A 228 -25.41 -5.20 17.91
N ASN A 229 -24.66 -5.60 16.87
CA ASN A 229 -24.08 -4.66 15.91
C ASN A 229 -25.15 -4.22 14.88
N PRO A 230 -25.53 -2.90 14.81
CA PRO A 230 -26.61 -2.43 13.95
C PRO A 230 -26.35 -2.60 12.43
N ARG A 231 -25.08 -2.84 12.05
CA ARG A 231 -24.70 -3.09 10.65
C ARG A 231 -24.73 -4.58 10.31
N ALA A 232 -24.29 -5.42 11.25
CA ALA A 232 -24.25 -6.85 11.04
C ALA A 232 -25.63 -7.52 11.19
N SER A 233 -26.46 -7.07 12.13
CA SER A 233 -27.79 -7.63 12.40
C SER A 233 -28.70 -7.64 11.17
N LYS A 234 -28.59 -6.65 10.30
CA LYS A 234 -29.37 -6.57 9.05
C LYS A 234 -29.12 -7.75 8.06
N PHE A 235 -27.99 -8.40 8.19
CA PHE A 235 -27.60 -9.53 7.35
C PHE A 235 -27.82 -10.87 8.03
N LEU A 236 -28.15 -10.88 9.33
CA LEU A 236 -28.32 -12.07 10.13
C LEU A 236 -29.81 -12.53 10.22
N ASP A 237 -30.75 -11.64 9.92
CA ASP A 237 -32.19 -11.91 10.02
C ASP A 237 -32.70 -12.99 9.05
N ASP A 238 -31.98 -13.26 7.95
CA ASP A 238 -32.34 -14.27 6.95
C ASP A 238 -31.75 -15.68 7.24
N TYR A 239 -30.94 -15.82 8.29
CA TYR A 239 -30.27 -17.09 8.59
C TYR A 239 -30.90 -17.81 9.81
N GLY A 240 -32.07 -18.33 9.59
CA GLY A 240 -32.92 -18.91 10.66
C GLY A 240 -32.43 -20.23 11.32
N THR A 241 -31.38 -20.88 10.83
CA THR A 241 -30.74 -22.04 11.51
C THR A 241 -29.31 -22.20 11.01
N PHE A 242 -28.34 -21.75 11.78
CA PHE A 242 -26.93 -22.05 11.48
C PHE A 242 -26.61 -23.51 11.89
N ASP A 243 -26.03 -24.25 10.97
CA ASP A 243 -25.31 -25.46 11.34
C ASP A 243 -23.99 -25.04 12.00
N HIS A 244 -23.98 -25.11 13.34
CA HIS A 244 -22.83 -24.76 14.18
C HIS A 244 -21.56 -25.51 13.71
N THR A 245 -21.65 -26.77 13.38
CA THR A 245 -20.52 -27.59 12.94
C THR A 245 -19.98 -27.12 11.60
N ALA A 246 -20.86 -26.77 10.67
CA ALA A 246 -20.43 -26.22 9.36
C ALA A 246 -19.73 -24.86 9.48
N LEU A 247 -20.20 -23.98 10.38
CA LEU A 247 -19.56 -22.67 10.64
C LEU A 247 -18.20 -22.82 11.30
N VAL A 248 -18.07 -23.71 12.30
CA VAL A 248 -16.80 -24.01 12.97
C VAL A 248 -15.78 -24.55 11.96
N ASN A 249 -16.17 -25.54 11.14
CA ASN A 249 -15.29 -26.09 10.12
C ASN A 249 -14.84 -25.02 9.10
N ARG A 250 -15.76 -24.12 8.71
CA ARG A 250 -15.43 -23.04 7.78
C ARG A 250 -14.51 -22.00 8.40
N ALA A 251 -14.71 -21.63 9.65
CA ALA A 251 -13.82 -20.73 10.40
C ALA A 251 -12.42 -21.36 10.53
N GLU A 252 -12.33 -22.65 10.81
CA GLU A 252 -11.07 -23.38 10.87
C GLU A 252 -10.34 -23.42 9.51
N GLU A 253 -11.07 -23.62 8.40
CA GLU A 253 -10.51 -23.55 7.05
C GLU A 253 -9.94 -22.18 6.74
N ILE A 254 -10.66 -21.09 7.09
CA ILE A 254 -10.24 -19.73 6.87
C ILE A 254 -8.99 -19.42 7.72
N LEU A 255 -9.00 -19.75 9.00
CA LEU A 255 -7.83 -19.57 9.88
C LEU A 255 -6.61 -20.31 9.36
N LYS A 256 -6.76 -21.57 8.93
CA LYS A 256 -5.67 -22.36 8.31
C LYS A 256 -5.18 -21.79 6.97
N ALA A 257 -6.03 -21.08 6.22
CA ALA A 257 -5.66 -20.46 4.95
C ALA A 257 -4.94 -19.11 5.13
N GLU A 258 -5.36 -18.35 6.15
CA GLU A 258 -4.73 -17.04 6.45
C GLU A 258 -3.44 -17.17 7.28
N MET A 259 -3.19 -18.31 7.87
CA MET A 259 -1.96 -18.63 8.61
C MET A 259 -0.89 -19.33 7.74
N ARG A 260 -1.12 -19.49 6.43
CA ARG A 260 -0.15 -19.95 5.43
C ARG A 260 0.45 -18.78 4.66
#